data_03e904273a8baac80c05e76064762f91
#
_entry.id   03e904273a8baac80c05e76064762f91
#
_cell.length_a   1.000
_cell.length_b   1.000
_cell.length_c   1.000
_cell.angle_alpha   90.00
_cell.angle_beta   90.00
_cell.angle_gamma   90.00
#
_symmetry.space_group_name_H-M   'P 1'
#
loop_
_entity.id
_entity.type
_entity.pdbx_description
1 polymer ?
#
loop_
_entity_poly.entity_id
_entity_poly.type
_entity_poly.pdbx_seq_one_letter_code
_entity_poly.pdbx_strand_id
1 'polypeptide(L)'
;DGEALSEARRLVAEQASVAHLQTLSYVYLRLGKSWDQLLVDTQILDRDPQNKTALASLMATLTRNRIDSPALGLANSVELTPAEKRNLQLNAAAELVRLADTPSREEKARYALARTALTQYDAMIAAWHPDPQAAPDIIRARIDRLGALYASAEYAQVIREYQSLIAQQQTVPDWAIGWVISSFIALKQIEPALTLIHQHPSWLTSQQNEEHELFYALLDTGQYPAAQRYVARLTRNAPYIRRLYGSPTPQPNDDWLTAQSLNVHYLAATNDLPQAEARMQRLAATAPGNQGLQIDYAALLQERGLPRAAERQLKAAESLEPASLQLERQQAWVALDLQEWRQMDLLADDVVARSPRDLNTQRLARAREIHHLSELRLSVGKGLHSDNPVSGTHDLSFETAIYSPPLADSWRLFGGHRFAEGNFEEGKGSRRQLFAGIEWRPRDYWGELELSSVNFHGENKPGVRLSAAHDVSDRWQLGGELERISQQTPLRALRNGVS
;
A
#
# COMPACT_ATOMS: atom_id res chain seq x y z
N ASP A 1 51.29 -5.33 -16.87
CA ASP A 1 49.84 -5.38 -17.19
C ASP A 1 49.45 -4.35 -18.29
N GLY A 2 49.93 -3.11 -18.26
CA GLY A 2 49.66 -2.11 -19.29
C GLY A 2 50.35 -2.41 -20.63
N GLU A 3 51.57 -2.94 -20.60
CA GLU A 3 52.31 -3.35 -21.80
C GLU A 3 51.62 -4.52 -22.53
N ALA A 4 51.17 -5.54 -21.79
CA ALA A 4 50.44 -6.67 -22.36
C ALA A 4 49.15 -6.23 -23.05
N LEU A 5 48.42 -5.29 -22.46
CA LEU A 5 47.21 -4.74 -23.06
C LEU A 5 47.51 -3.92 -24.30
N SER A 6 48.54 -3.08 -24.27
CA SER A 6 48.99 -2.27 -25.40
C SER A 6 49.38 -3.16 -26.57
N GLU A 7 50.18 -4.20 -26.31
CA GLU A 7 50.61 -5.15 -27.31
C GLU A 7 49.45 -5.97 -27.90
N ALA A 8 48.57 -6.49 -27.07
CA ALA A 8 47.40 -7.23 -27.54
C ALA A 8 46.46 -6.34 -28.42
N ARG A 9 46.27 -5.10 -28.05
CA ARG A 9 45.52 -4.13 -28.87
C ARG A 9 46.21 -3.81 -30.20
N ARG A 10 47.56 -3.70 -30.18
CA ARG A 10 48.36 -3.50 -31.42
C ARG A 10 48.19 -4.66 -32.38
N LEU A 11 48.29 -5.91 -31.88
CA LEU A 11 48.12 -7.11 -32.71
C LEU A 11 46.73 -7.16 -33.36
N VAL A 12 45.69 -6.84 -32.61
CA VAL A 12 44.31 -6.77 -33.13
C VAL A 12 44.14 -5.64 -34.15
N ALA A 13 44.81 -4.50 -33.91
CA ALA A 13 44.78 -3.37 -34.87
C ALA A 13 45.47 -3.70 -36.18
N GLU A 14 46.57 -4.46 -36.15
CA GLU A 14 47.30 -4.92 -37.34
C GLU A 14 46.46 -5.97 -38.11
N GLN A 15 45.93 -6.93 -37.42
CA GLN A 15 45.06 -7.95 -37.97
C GLN A 15 44.10 -8.50 -36.93
N ALA A 16 42.81 -8.23 -37.07
CA ALA A 16 41.78 -8.71 -36.19
C ALA A 16 41.46 -10.21 -36.44
N SER A 17 42.47 -11.06 -36.34
CA SER A 17 42.27 -12.53 -36.41
C SER A 17 41.67 -13.09 -35.16
N VAL A 18 41.04 -14.30 -35.23
CA VAL A 18 40.51 -15.00 -34.08
C VAL A 18 41.56 -15.21 -33.00
N ALA A 19 42.81 -15.57 -33.37
CA ALA A 19 43.92 -15.77 -32.44
C ALA A 19 44.31 -14.48 -31.70
N HIS A 20 44.41 -13.34 -32.39
CA HIS A 20 44.72 -12.06 -31.77
C HIS A 20 43.57 -11.58 -30.84
N LEU A 21 42.32 -11.76 -31.24
CA LEU A 21 41.18 -11.46 -30.41
C LEU A 21 41.11 -12.35 -29.16
N GLN A 22 41.44 -13.62 -29.27
CA GLN A 22 41.55 -14.54 -28.10
C GLN A 22 42.64 -14.08 -27.12
N THR A 23 43.79 -13.64 -27.63
CA THR A 23 44.84 -13.06 -26.81
C THR A 23 44.36 -11.83 -26.08
N LEU A 24 43.67 -10.92 -26.77
CA LEU A 24 43.10 -9.70 -26.15
C LEU A 24 42.02 -10.01 -25.12
N SER A 25 41.15 -10.98 -25.40
CA SER A 25 40.12 -11.45 -24.45
C SER A 25 40.79 -11.98 -23.17
N TYR A 26 41.83 -12.79 -23.30
CA TYR A 26 42.58 -13.31 -22.14
C TYR A 26 43.22 -12.17 -21.32
N VAL A 27 43.82 -11.17 -21.96
CA VAL A 27 44.39 -10.01 -21.27
C VAL A 27 43.33 -9.23 -20.51
N TYR A 28 42.14 -9.01 -21.12
CA TYR A 28 41.02 -8.37 -20.42
C TYR A 28 40.51 -9.19 -19.22
N LEU A 29 40.46 -10.50 -19.34
CA LEU A 29 40.13 -11.39 -18.23
C LEU A 29 41.10 -11.21 -17.06
N ARG A 30 42.41 -11.22 -17.34
CA ARG A 30 43.47 -11.04 -16.33
C ARG A 30 43.45 -9.66 -15.66
N LEU A 31 42.98 -8.65 -16.36
CA LEU A 31 42.84 -7.27 -15.87
C LEU A 31 41.49 -7.00 -15.19
N GLY A 32 40.59 -7.97 -15.15
CA GLY A 32 39.25 -7.80 -14.61
C GLY A 32 38.33 -6.87 -15.43
N LYS A 33 38.70 -6.60 -16.71
CA LYS A 33 37.92 -5.76 -17.60
C LYS A 33 36.83 -6.55 -18.30
N SER A 34 35.77 -6.92 -17.55
CA SER A 34 34.76 -7.83 -18.01
C SER A 34 33.90 -7.32 -19.20
N TRP A 35 33.66 -6.02 -19.27
CA TRP A 35 32.90 -5.43 -20.39
C TRP A 35 33.68 -5.42 -21.69
N ASP A 36 35.00 -5.07 -21.62
CA ASP A 36 35.91 -5.12 -22.78
C ASP A 36 36.06 -6.59 -23.25
N GLN A 37 36.15 -7.54 -22.31
CA GLN A 37 36.20 -8.98 -22.61
C GLN A 37 34.95 -9.44 -23.35
N LEU A 38 33.76 -9.05 -22.90
CA LEU A 38 32.48 -9.41 -23.49
C LEU A 38 32.40 -8.96 -24.95
N LEU A 39 32.83 -7.71 -25.24
CA LEU A 39 32.86 -7.17 -26.60
C LEU A 39 33.81 -7.97 -27.51
N VAL A 40 34.99 -8.31 -27.01
CA VAL A 40 35.98 -9.09 -27.80
C VAL A 40 35.49 -10.53 -28.04
N ASP A 41 34.91 -11.16 -27.06
CA ASP A 41 34.35 -12.54 -27.19
C ASP A 41 33.22 -12.54 -28.24
N THR A 42 32.38 -11.50 -28.27
CA THR A 42 31.34 -11.34 -29.30
C THR A 42 31.97 -11.18 -30.69
N GLN A 43 33.04 -10.39 -30.84
CA GLN A 43 33.77 -10.25 -32.10
C GLN A 43 34.42 -11.55 -32.58
N ILE A 44 34.87 -12.41 -31.67
CA ILE A 44 35.35 -13.75 -32.02
C ILE A 44 34.21 -14.59 -32.60
N LEU A 45 33.07 -14.59 -31.95
CA LEU A 45 31.90 -15.39 -32.37
C LEU A 45 31.27 -14.88 -33.67
N ASP A 46 31.40 -13.60 -33.99
CA ASP A 46 31.01 -13.04 -35.29
C ASP A 46 31.84 -13.65 -36.43
N ARG A 47 33.10 -14.03 -36.18
CA ARG A 47 34.02 -14.62 -37.15
C ARG A 47 33.99 -16.15 -37.12
N ASP A 48 33.87 -16.74 -35.97
CA ASP A 48 33.82 -18.17 -35.71
C ASP A 48 32.71 -18.52 -34.71
N PRO A 49 31.46 -18.66 -35.19
CA PRO A 49 30.30 -18.89 -34.35
C PRO A 49 30.35 -20.19 -33.51
N GLN A 50 31.19 -21.13 -33.90
CA GLN A 50 31.37 -22.42 -33.21
C GLN A 50 32.59 -22.45 -32.28
N ASN A 51 33.24 -21.33 -32.04
CA ASN A 51 34.42 -21.26 -31.20
C ASN A 51 34.07 -21.60 -29.74
N LYS A 52 34.34 -22.79 -29.31
CA LYS A 52 33.99 -23.31 -27.98
C LYS A 52 34.62 -22.48 -26.86
N THR A 53 35.85 -22.02 -27.04
CA THR A 53 36.56 -21.20 -26.04
C THR A 53 35.86 -19.84 -25.86
N ALA A 54 35.48 -19.20 -26.96
CA ALA A 54 34.81 -17.90 -26.93
C ALA A 54 33.39 -18.04 -26.37
N LEU A 55 32.65 -19.10 -26.70
CA LEU A 55 31.33 -19.39 -26.12
C LEU A 55 31.40 -19.58 -24.62
N ALA A 56 32.35 -20.35 -24.11
CA ALA A 56 32.55 -20.58 -22.69
C ALA A 56 32.97 -19.28 -21.97
N SER A 57 33.86 -18.50 -22.58
CA SER A 57 34.32 -17.19 -22.08
C SER A 57 33.17 -16.19 -22.00
N LEU A 58 32.38 -16.08 -23.08
CA LEU A 58 31.21 -15.21 -23.13
C LEU A 58 30.19 -15.56 -22.05
N MET A 59 29.85 -16.85 -21.92
CA MET A 59 28.91 -17.31 -20.91
C MET A 59 29.41 -16.98 -19.48
N ALA A 60 30.68 -17.23 -19.18
CA ALA A 60 31.27 -16.91 -17.89
C ALA A 60 31.27 -15.40 -17.60
N THR A 61 31.52 -14.58 -18.62
CA THR A 61 31.55 -13.12 -18.49
C THR A 61 30.14 -12.54 -18.32
N LEU A 62 29.16 -13.06 -19.05
CA LEU A 62 27.76 -12.72 -18.87
C LEU A 62 27.28 -13.04 -17.45
N THR A 63 27.58 -14.23 -16.95
CA THR A 63 27.24 -14.65 -15.57
C THR A 63 27.91 -13.75 -14.53
N ARG A 64 29.19 -13.39 -14.71
CA ARG A 64 29.93 -12.51 -13.81
C ARG A 64 29.31 -11.12 -13.75
N ASN A 65 28.79 -10.60 -14.86
CA ASN A 65 28.12 -9.32 -14.94
C ASN A 65 26.60 -9.40 -14.64
N ARG A 66 26.11 -10.56 -14.20
CA ARG A 66 24.69 -10.83 -13.88
C ARG A 66 23.75 -10.59 -15.08
N ILE A 67 24.20 -10.90 -16.27
CA ILE A 67 23.40 -10.95 -17.50
C ILE A 67 23.03 -12.42 -17.75
N ASP A 68 22.11 -12.90 -16.92
CA ASP A 68 21.93 -14.34 -16.70
C ASP A 68 21.06 -15.00 -17.78
N SER A 69 20.03 -14.30 -18.29
CA SER A 69 19.16 -14.85 -19.35
C SER A 69 19.92 -15.12 -20.66
N PRO A 70 20.76 -14.23 -21.19
CA PRO A 70 21.62 -14.51 -22.32
C PRO A 70 22.65 -15.62 -22.03
N ALA A 71 23.21 -15.68 -20.82
CA ALA A 71 24.11 -16.78 -20.42
C ALA A 71 23.42 -18.15 -20.47
N LEU A 72 22.19 -18.25 -19.99
CA LEU A 72 21.37 -19.46 -20.09
C LEU A 72 21.09 -19.86 -21.54
N GLY A 73 20.90 -18.88 -22.43
CA GLY A 73 20.73 -19.11 -23.88
C GLY A 73 21.91 -19.83 -24.54
N LEU A 74 23.11 -19.72 -23.97
CA LEU A 74 24.33 -20.39 -24.44
C LEU A 74 24.51 -21.81 -23.84
N ALA A 75 23.69 -22.24 -22.90
CA ALA A 75 23.85 -23.48 -22.13
C ALA A 75 23.90 -24.76 -23.01
N ASN A 76 23.25 -24.75 -24.17
CA ASN A 76 23.28 -25.88 -25.09
C ASN A 76 24.50 -25.89 -26.04
N SER A 77 25.22 -24.78 -26.12
CA SER A 77 26.41 -24.59 -26.97
C SER A 77 27.72 -24.84 -26.22
N VAL A 78 27.65 -25.04 -24.89
CA VAL A 78 28.78 -25.26 -24.00
C VAL A 78 28.58 -26.58 -23.25
N GLU A 79 29.66 -27.34 -23.07
CA GLU A 79 29.62 -28.56 -22.26
C GLU A 79 29.50 -28.20 -20.80
N LEU A 80 28.37 -28.56 -20.17
CA LEU A 80 28.04 -28.24 -18.78
C LEU A 80 27.59 -29.50 -18.04
N THR A 81 28.01 -29.58 -16.79
CA THR A 81 27.47 -30.57 -15.85
C THR A 81 26.00 -30.26 -15.53
N PRO A 82 25.22 -31.26 -15.06
CA PRO A 82 23.83 -31.00 -14.61
C PRO A 82 23.72 -29.92 -13.54
N ALA A 83 24.69 -29.84 -12.60
CA ALA A 83 24.73 -28.81 -11.55
C ALA A 83 24.97 -27.42 -12.12
N GLU A 84 25.87 -27.28 -13.10
CA GLU A 84 26.12 -25.99 -13.78
C GLU A 84 24.88 -25.52 -14.56
N LYS A 85 24.16 -26.43 -15.24
CA LYS A 85 22.91 -26.10 -15.92
C LYS A 85 21.84 -25.62 -14.94
N ARG A 86 21.67 -26.29 -13.80
CA ARG A 86 20.73 -25.87 -12.75
C ARG A 86 21.10 -24.51 -12.21
N ASN A 87 22.40 -24.25 -11.99
CA ASN A 87 22.87 -22.95 -11.52
C ASN A 87 22.55 -21.80 -12.51
N LEU A 88 22.73 -22.01 -13.82
CA LEU A 88 22.35 -21.04 -14.84
C LEU A 88 20.84 -20.78 -14.87
N GLN A 89 20.03 -21.82 -14.73
CA GLN A 89 18.57 -21.68 -14.66
C GLN A 89 18.15 -20.86 -13.41
N LEU A 90 18.75 -21.15 -12.27
CA LEU A 90 18.52 -20.38 -11.03
C LEU A 90 18.92 -18.91 -11.17
N ASN A 91 20.09 -18.66 -11.78
CA ASN A 91 20.57 -17.29 -12.01
C ASN A 91 19.61 -16.51 -12.93
N ALA A 92 19.15 -17.12 -14.01
CA ALA A 92 18.19 -16.48 -14.92
C ALA A 92 16.84 -16.18 -14.26
N ALA A 93 16.33 -17.09 -13.43
CA ALA A 93 15.12 -16.85 -12.66
C ALA A 93 15.32 -15.75 -11.58
N ALA A 94 16.48 -15.71 -10.93
CA ALA A 94 16.84 -14.66 -9.97
C ALA A 94 16.96 -13.28 -10.65
N GLU A 95 17.39 -13.23 -11.90
CA GLU A 95 17.37 -12.00 -12.70
C GLU A 95 15.94 -11.43 -12.85
N LEU A 96 14.96 -12.28 -13.11
CA LEU A 96 13.56 -11.88 -13.18
C LEU A 96 13.05 -11.33 -11.84
N VAL A 97 13.48 -11.90 -10.71
CA VAL A 97 13.13 -11.38 -9.37
C VAL A 97 13.70 -9.98 -9.17
N ARG A 98 14.96 -9.76 -9.52
CA ARG A 98 15.59 -8.44 -9.43
C ARG A 98 14.90 -7.40 -10.33
N LEU A 99 14.51 -7.80 -11.53
CA LEU A 99 13.78 -6.93 -12.46
C LEU A 99 12.34 -6.66 -11.99
N ALA A 100 11.71 -7.63 -11.34
CA ALA A 100 10.35 -7.47 -10.80
C ALA A 100 10.30 -6.46 -9.63
N ASP A 101 11.43 -6.23 -8.97
CA ASP A 101 11.57 -5.24 -7.90
C ASP A 101 11.71 -3.80 -8.43
N THR A 102 11.91 -3.64 -9.74
CA THR A 102 11.97 -2.33 -10.38
C THR A 102 10.58 -1.83 -10.78
N PRO A 103 10.34 -0.49 -10.74
CA PRO A 103 9.06 0.05 -11.17
C PRO A 103 8.71 -0.36 -12.60
N SER A 104 7.50 -0.86 -12.79
CA SER A 104 6.99 -1.18 -14.12
C SER A 104 6.57 0.07 -14.88
N ARG A 105 6.79 0.09 -16.20
CA ARG A 105 6.32 1.18 -17.06
C ARG A 105 4.79 1.30 -17.09
N GLU A 106 4.10 0.16 -16.97
CA GLU A 106 2.65 0.09 -16.90
C GLU A 106 2.22 -0.61 -15.61
N GLU A 107 1.38 0.01 -14.82
CA GLU A 107 0.89 -0.53 -13.54
C GLU A 107 0.26 -1.94 -13.69
N LYS A 108 -0.49 -2.17 -14.76
CA LYS A 108 -1.10 -3.49 -15.01
C LYS A 108 -0.07 -4.61 -15.22
N ALA A 109 1.16 -4.26 -15.61
CA ALA A 109 2.26 -5.19 -15.81
C ALA A 109 3.14 -5.38 -14.58
N ARG A 110 2.86 -4.68 -13.47
CA ARG A 110 3.67 -4.65 -12.24
C ARG A 110 4.10 -6.03 -11.75
N TYR A 111 3.22 -7.02 -11.82
CA TYR A 111 3.47 -8.37 -11.32
C TYR A 111 3.86 -9.39 -12.41
N ALA A 112 3.99 -8.97 -13.66
CA ALA A 112 4.20 -9.91 -14.77
C ALA A 112 5.51 -10.68 -14.65
N LEU A 113 6.63 -9.99 -14.36
CA LEU A 113 7.95 -10.62 -14.21
C LEU A 113 8.01 -11.54 -12.99
N ALA A 114 7.42 -11.12 -11.88
CA ALA A 114 7.36 -11.94 -10.66
C ALA A 114 6.56 -13.22 -10.89
N ARG A 115 5.44 -13.16 -11.59
CA ARG A 115 4.65 -14.36 -11.97
C ARG A 115 5.41 -15.29 -12.92
N THR A 116 6.15 -14.74 -13.87
CA THR A 116 7.01 -15.52 -14.73
C THR A 116 8.08 -16.24 -13.93
N ALA A 117 8.73 -15.55 -12.98
CA ALA A 117 9.71 -16.15 -12.09
C ALA A 117 9.10 -17.28 -11.24
N LEU A 118 7.91 -17.07 -10.65
CA LEU A 118 7.21 -18.12 -9.89
C LEU A 118 6.96 -19.38 -10.72
N THR A 119 6.47 -19.22 -11.96
CA THR A 119 6.25 -20.34 -12.87
C THR A 119 7.55 -21.09 -13.15
N GLN A 120 8.65 -20.38 -13.35
CA GLN A 120 9.96 -20.99 -13.59
C GLN A 120 10.47 -21.74 -12.36
N TYR A 121 10.38 -21.16 -11.16
CA TYR A 121 10.78 -21.84 -9.92
C TYR A 121 9.95 -23.12 -9.67
N ASP A 122 8.64 -23.05 -9.84
CA ASP A 122 7.76 -24.19 -9.65
C ASP A 122 8.11 -25.32 -10.64
N ALA A 123 8.39 -24.99 -11.90
CA ALA A 123 8.82 -25.96 -12.91
C ALA A 123 10.18 -26.57 -12.60
N MET A 124 11.17 -25.77 -12.17
CA MET A 124 12.50 -26.25 -11.77
C MET A 124 12.44 -27.18 -10.56
N ILE A 125 11.73 -26.79 -9.51
CA ILE A 125 11.56 -27.61 -8.31
C ILE A 125 10.91 -28.95 -8.65
N ALA A 126 9.85 -28.95 -9.46
CA ALA A 126 9.18 -30.19 -9.88
C ALA A 126 10.11 -31.08 -10.73
N ALA A 127 10.85 -30.51 -11.66
CA ALA A 127 11.76 -31.24 -12.54
C ALA A 127 12.96 -31.85 -11.80
N TRP A 128 13.45 -31.15 -10.76
CA TRP A 128 14.64 -31.60 -10.01
C TRP A 128 14.32 -32.49 -8.82
N HIS A 129 13.08 -32.54 -8.37
CA HIS A 129 12.66 -33.31 -7.21
C HIS A 129 13.08 -34.81 -7.24
N PRO A 130 13.08 -35.50 -8.41
CA PRO A 130 13.52 -36.90 -8.48
C PRO A 130 15.03 -37.10 -8.35
N ASP A 131 15.84 -36.05 -8.49
CA ASP A 131 17.30 -36.11 -8.43
C ASP A 131 17.81 -35.75 -7.03
N PRO A 132 18.34 -36.70 -6.23
CA PRO A 132 18.89 -36.40 -4.90
C PRO A 132 20.05 -35.40 -4.93
N GLN A 133 20.80 -35.31 -6.02
CA GLN A 133 21.93 -34.40 -6.17
C GLN A 133 21.45 -32.95 -6.37
N ALA A 134 20.20 -32.75 -6.74
CA ALA A 134 19.60 -31.42 -6.90
C ALA A 134 19.08 -30.83 -5.58
N ALA A 135 19.12 -31.54 -4.46
CA ALA A 135 18.58 -31.08 -3.21
C ALA A 135 19.05 -29.67 -2.77
N PRO A 136 20.36 -29.32 -2.85
CA PRO A 136 20.82 -27.96 -2.53
C PRO A 136 20.26 -26.90 -3.49
N ASP A 137 20.12 -27.24 -4.78
CA ASP A 137 19.58 -26.33 -5.80
C ASP A 137 18.08 -26.10 -5.59
N ILE A 138 17.35 -27.12 -5.14
CA ILE A 138 15.93 -26.99 -4.76
C ILE A 138 15.77 -26.04 -3.55
N ILE A 139 16.62 -26.16 -2.54
CA ILE A 139 16.60 -25.24 -1.39
C ILE A 139 16.88 -23.81 -1.85
N ARG A 140 17.89 -23.60 -2.69
CA ARG A 140 18.16 -22.28 -3.27
C ARG A 140 16.95 -21.75 -4.07
N ALA A 141 16.33 -22.58 -4.91
CA ALA A 141 15.14 -22.21 -5.66
C ALA A 141 13.99 -21.76 -4.74
N ARG A 142 13.76 -22.46 -3.64
CA ARG A 142 12.75 -22.11 -2.64
C ARG A 142 13.05 -20.79 -1.94
N ILE A 143 14.31 -20.51 -1.63
CA ILE A 143 14.74 -19.25 -1.02
C ILE A 143 14.57 -18.09 -2.03
N ASP A 144 15.06 -18.25 -3.26
CA ASP A 144 14.94 -17.23 -4.32
C ASP A 144 13.45 -16.96 -4.64
N ARG A 145 12.61 -17.99 -4.60
CA ARG A 145 11.17 -17.90 -4.81
C ARG A 145 10.46 -17.00 -3.79
N LEU A 146 11.01 -16.84 -2.59
CA LEU A 146 10.48 -15.88 -1.61
C LEU A 146 10.44 -14.45 -2.18
N GLY A 147 11.47 -14.07 -2.94
CA GLY A 147 11.52 -12.77 -3.60
C GLY A 147 10.46 -12.60 -4.69
N ALA A 148 10.19 -13.65 -5.47
CA ALA A 148 9.13 -13.63 -6.47
C ALA A 148 7.73 -13.57 -5.83
N LEU A 149 7.50 -14.27 -4.73
CA LEU A 149 6.27 -14.17 -3.94
C LEU A 149 6.10 -12.76 -3.36
N TYR A 150 7.16 -12.20 -2.78
CA TYR A 150 7.15 -10.85 -2.25
C TYR A 150 6.83 -9.81 -3.34
N ALA A 151 7.52 -9.87 -4.47
CA ALA A 151 7.29 -8.98 -5.61
C ALA A 151 5.88 -9.14 -6.22
N SER A 152 5.20 -10.26 -5.97
CA SER A 152 3.79 -10.49 -6.36
C SER A 152 2.78 -10.08 -5.28
N ALA A 153 3.23 -9.47 -4.18
CA ALA A 153 2.42 -9.15 -3.01
C ALA A 153 1.74 -10.36 -2.34
N GLU A 154 2.33 -11.55 -2.48
CA GLU A 154 1.84 -12.78 -1.85
C GLU A 154 2.46 -12.98 -0.45
N TYR A 155 2.36 -11.97 0.39
CA TYR A 155 3.06 -11.87 1.69
C TYR A 155 2.79 -13.05 2.62
N ALA A 156 1.55 -13.53 2.67
CA ALA A 156 1.20 -14.69 3.48
C ALA A 156 1.91 -15.98 3.01
N GLN A 157 2.15 -16.10 1.70
CA GLN A 157 2.88 -17.24 1.15
C GLN A 157 4.37 -17.12 1.45
N VAL A 158 4.95 -15.92 1.42
CA VAL A 158 6.34 -15.67 1.85
C VAL A 158 6.55 -16.19 3.27
N ILE A 159 5.66 -15.83 4.19
CA ILE A 159 5.77 -16.24 5.61
C ILE A 159 5.62 -17.75 5.77
N ARG A 160 4.66 -18.38 5.10
CA ARG A 160 4.47 -19.83 5.17
C ARG A 160 5.70 -20.59 4.65
N GLU A 161 6.25 -20.18 3.50
CA GLU A 161 7.41 -20.82 2.91
C GLU A 161 8.66 -20.61 3.79
N TYR A 162 8.86 -19.42 4.33
CA TYR A 162 9.91 -19.15 5.30
C TYR A 162 9.80 -20.04 6.53
N GLN A 163 8.63 -20.17 7.13
CA GLN A 163 8.40 -21.04 8.27
C GLN A 163 8.68 -22.52 7.95
N SER A 164 8.31 -22.97 6.75
CA SER A 164 8.62 -24.31 6.26
C SER A 164 10.12 -24.54 6.13
N LEU A 165 10.87 -23.59 5.60
CA LEU A 165 12.33 -23.66 5.49
C LEU A 165 13.00 -23.75 6.87
N ILE A 166 12.58 -22.92 7.82
CA ILE A 166 13.11 -22.93 9.19
C ILE A 166 12.76 -24.24 9.90
N ALA A 167 11.55 -24.76 9.75
CA ALA A 167 11.16 -26.06 10.32
C ALA A 167 12.01 -27.22 9.78
N GLN A 168 12.50 -27.10 8.56
CA GLN A 168 13.43 -28.05 7.93
C GLN A 168 14.91 -27.74 8.25
N GLN A 169 15.17 -26.87 9.22
CA GLN A 169 16.51 -26.44 9.66
C GLN A 169 17.37 -25.83 8.53
N GLN A 170 16.71 -25.23 7.53
CA GLN A 170 17.42 -24.51 6.47
C GLN A 170 17.75 -23.09 6.92
N THR A 171 18.94 -22.64 6.57
CA THR A 171 19.36 -21.26 6.83
C THR A 171 18.91 -20.37 5.67
N VAL A 172 18.13 -19.33 5.99
CA VAL A 172 17.74 -18.31 5.03
C VAL A 172 18.75 -17.16 5.12
N PRO A 173 19.44 -16.80 4.02
CA PRO A 173 20.46 -15.76 4.04
C PRO A 173 19.88 -14.36 4.26
N ASP A 174 20.71 -13.44 4.77
CA ASP A 174 20.30 -12.08 5.13
C ASP A 174 19.62 -11.32 4.00
N TRP A 175 20.08 -11.51 2.75
CA TRP A 175 19.48 -10.84 1.58
C TRP A 175 18.04 -11.31 1.32
N ALA A 176 17.66 -12.52 1.70
CA ALA A 176 16.30 -13.03 1.56
C ALA A 176 15.42 -12.74 2.80
N ILE A 177 16.02 -12.59 3.98
CA ILE A 177 15.32 -12.24 5.21
C ILE A 177 14.57 -10.92 5.08
N GLY A 178 15.08 -9.97 4.30
CA GLY A 178 14.43 -8.69 4.07
C GLY A 178 13.01 -8.84 3.50
N TRP A 179 12.79 -9.76 2.57
CA TRP A 179 11.46 -10.05 2.02
C TRP A 179 10.51 -10.60 3.09
N VAL A 180 11.02 -11.38 4.03
CA VAL A 180 10.24 -11.94 5.14
C VAL A 180 9.87 -10.83 6.13
N ILE A 181 10.81 -9.97 6.51
CA ILE A 181 10.58 -8.82 7.39
C ILE A 181 9.49 -7.91 6.78
N SER A 182 9.65 -7.50 5.53
CA SER A 182 8.69 -6.64 4.84
C SER A 182 7.32 -7.31 4.69
N SER A 183 7.27 -8.63 4.52
CA SER A 183 6.01 -9.38 4.46
C SER A 183 5.28 -9.39 5.81
N PHE A 184 5.98 -9.57 6.92
CA PHE A 184 5.39 -9.45 8.26
C PHE A 184 4.86 -8.04 8.51
N ILE A 185 5.61 -7.01 8.12
CA ILE A 185 5.20 -5.61 8.24
C ILE A 185 3.93 -5.33 7.40
N ALA A 186 3.90 -5.79 6.15
CA ALA A 186 2.76 -5.62 5.26
C ALA A 186 1.47 -6.24 5.82
N LEU A 187 1.57 -7.36 6.54
CA LEU A 187 0.46 -8.02 7.22
C LEU A 187 0.21 -7.49 8.65
N LYS A 188 0.89 -6.42 9.05
CA LYS A 188 0.78 -5.82 10.40
C LYS A 188 1.17 -6.75 11.55
N GLN A 189 1.98 -7.74 11.27
CA GLN A 189 2.55 -8.67 12.26
C GLN A 189 3.88 -8.10 12.75
N ILE A 190 3.82 -7.07 13.58
CA ILE A 190 5.00 -6.28 13.93
C ILE A 190 5.98 -7.02 14.84
N GLU A 191 5.51 -7.83 15.79
CA GLU A 191 6.38 -8.51 16.75
C GLU A 191 7.34 -9.52 16.08
N PRO A 192 6.89 -10.41 15.17
CA PRO A 192 7.82 -11.24 14.40
C PRO A 192 8.80 -10.43 13.55
N ALA A 193 8.34 -9.32 12.96
CA ALA A 193 9.22 -8.42 12.19
C ALA A 193 10.30 -7.81 13.06
N LEU A 194 9.97 -7.29 14.24
CA LEU A 194 10.95 -6.74 15.20
C LEU A 194 11.96 -7.78 15.67
N THR A 195 11.52 -9.01 15.90
CA THR A 195 12.41 -10.12 16.28
C THR A 195 13.45 -10.36 15.19
N LEU A 196 13.03 -10.43 13.92
CA LEU A 196 13.95 -10.60 12.80
C LEU A 196 14.85 -9.39 12.60
N ILE A 197 14.35 -8.17 12.75
CA ILE A 197 15.15 -6.93 12.65
C ILE A 197 16.23 -6.90 13.74
N HIS A 198 15.94 -7.35 14.95
CA HIS A 198 16.93 -7.47 16.02
C HIS A 198 18.06 -8.44 15.66
N GLN A 199 17.74 -9.54 14.98
CA GLN A 199 18.72 -10.52 14.50
C GLN A 199 19.48 -10.02 13.26
N HIS A 200 18.86 -9.20 12.44
CA HIS A 200 19.38 -8.68 11.17
C HIS A 200 19.30 -7.14 11.10
N PRO A 201 20.01 -6.39 11.97
CA PRO A 201 19.87 -4.94 12.11
C PRO A 201 20.28 -4.15 10.85
N SER A 202 21.07 -4.74 9.95
CA SER A 202 21.46 -4.17 8.66
C SER A 202 20.24 -3.86 7.75
N TRP A 203 19.11 -4.54 7.96
CA TRP A 203 17.89 -4.28 7.22
C TRP A 203 17.40 -2.83 7.36
N LEU A 204 17.57 -2.21 8.53
CA LEU A 204 17.15 -0.83 8.80
C LEU A 204 17.79 0.22 7.87
N THR A 205 18.96 -0.07 7.35
CA THR A 205 19.74 0.80 6.45
C THR A 205 19.84 0.25 5.03
N SER A 206 19.14 -0.84 4.74
CA SER A 206 19.11 -1.45 3.42
C SER A 206 18.12 -0.74 2.50
N GLN A 207 18.28 -0.95 1.20
CA GLN A 207 17.31 -0.50 0.17
C GLN A 207 15.91 -1.08 0.39
N GLN A 208 15.79 -2.24 1.03
CA GLN A 208 14.50 -2.84 1.34
C GLN A 208 13.66 -2.02 2.34
N ASN A 209 14.27 -1.10 3.07
CA ASN A 209 13.57 -0.18 4.00
C ASN A 209 13.51 1.27 3.48
N GLU A 210 13.69 1.51 2.19
CA GLU A 210 13.65 2.88 1.62
C GLU A 210 12.31 3.59 1.86
N GLU A 211 11.21 2.85 1.83
CA GLU A 211 9.85 3.38 2.06
C GLU A 211 9.49 3.51 3.55
N HIS A 212 10.41 3.23 4.46
CA HIS A 212 10.22 3.32 5.90
C HIS A 212 9.00 2.54 6.42
N GLU A 213 8.77 1.36 5.89
CA GLU A 213 7.64 0.50 6.22
C GLU A 213 7.50 0.22 7.72
N LEU A 214 8.64 0.04 8.42
CA LEU A 214 8.67 -0.16 9.87
C LEU A 214 8.07 1.03 10.62
N PHE A 215 8.38 2.25 10.21
CA PHE A 215 7.84 3.45 10.84
C PHE A 215 6.31 3.47 10.80
N TYR A 216 5.73 3.23 9.63
CA TYR A 216 4.27 3.20 9.49
C TYR A 216 3.64 2.03 10.24
N ALA A 217 4.26 0.86 10.25
CA ALA A 217 3.77 -0.27 11.01
C ALA A 217 3.79 -0.01 12.54
N LEU A 218 4.80 0.70 13.04
CA LEU A 218 4.86 1.13 14.45
C LEU A 218 3.72 2.11 14.79
N LEU A 219 3.40 3.04 13.88
CA LEU A 219 2.26 3.94 14.05
C LEU A 219 0.93 3.18 14.08
N ASP A 220 0.71 2.30 13.11
CA ASP A 220 -0.51 1.52 12.96
C ASP A 220 -0.78 0.58 14.16
N THR A 221 0.26 0.15 14.84
CA THR A 221 0.18 -0.73 16.01
C THR A 221 0.26 0.02 17.35
N GLY A 222 0.26 1.37 17.31
CA GLY A 222 0.26 2.21 18.50
C GLY A 222 1.60 2.28 19.24
N GLN A 223 2.69 1.83 18.63
CA GLN A 223 4.04 1.88 19.22
C GLN A 223 4.71 3.26 19.02
N TYR A 224 4.05 4.32 19.45
CA TYR A 224 4.45 5.70 19.23
C TYR A 224 5.85 6.05 19.75
N PRO A 225 6.28 5.61 20.95
CA PRO A 225 7.65 5.89 21.41
C PRO A 225 8.73 5.29 20.51
N ALA A 226 8.50 4.11 19.96
CA ALA A 226 9.42 3.48 19.01
C ALA A 226 9.45 4.22 17.66
N ALA A 227 8.29 4.65 17.16
CA ALA A 227 8.19 5.48 15.96
C ALA A 227 8.91 6.82 16.13
N GLN A 228 8.77 7.47 17.29
CA GLN A 228 9.46 8.72 17.60
C GLN A 228 10.98 8.55 17.59
N ARG A 229 11.50 7.49 18.21
CA ARG A 229 12.94 7.18 18.17
C ARG A 229 13.44 6.94 16.74
N TYR A 230 12.64 6.27 15.92
CA TYR A 230 12.95 6.04 14.52
C TYR A 230 13.13 7.36 13.76
N VAL A 231 12.17 8.27 13.84
CA VAL A 231 12.23 9.59 13.18
C VAL A 231 13.37 10.44 13.74
N ALA A 232 13.56 10.46 15.06
CA ALA A 232 14.65 11.21 15.69
C ALA A 232 16.03 10.76 15.20
N ARG A 233 16.23 9.45 14.98
CA ARG A 233 17.47 8.92 14.39
C ARG A 233 17.67 9.40 12.96
N LEU A 234 16.65 9.33 12.12
CA LEU A 234 16.72 9.80 10.73
C LEU A 234 17.03 11.29 10.67
N THR A 235 16.35 12.08 11.47
CA THR A 235 16.55 13.54 11.51
C THR A 235 17.98 13.93 11.91
N ARG A 236 18.58 13.21 12.86
CA ARG A 236 19.98 13.46 13.25
C ARG A 236 20.99 13.15 12.14
N ASN A 237 20.68 12.18 11.30
CA ASN A 237 21.58 11.68 10.27
C ASN A 237 21.35 12.32 8.89
N ALA A 238 20.34 13.16 8.75
CA ALA A 238 19.97 13.78 7.47
C ALA A 238 20.10 15.30 7.53
N PRO A 239 21.28 15.87 7.19
CA PRO A 239 21.45 17.32 7.09
C PRO A 239 20.63 17.90 5.92
N TYR A 240 20.27 19.18 6.01
CA TYR A 240 19.46 19.87 5.00
C TYR A 240 20.08 19.85 3.60
N ILE A 241 21.39 19.98 3.53
CA ILE A 241 22.17 19.91 2.28
C ILE A 241 23.22 18.81 2.37
N ARG A 242 23.50 18.17 1.24
CA ARG A 242 24.61 17.22 1.09
C ARG A 242 25.60 17.67 0.04
N ARG A 243 26.86 17.28 0.21
CA ARG A 243 27.91 17.45 -0.79
C ARG A 243 28.24 16.09 -1.39
N LEU A 244 28.00 15.94 -2.67
CA LEU A 244 28.37 14.73 -3.40
C LEU A 244 29.84 14.85 -3.86
N TYR A 245 30.58 13.74 -3.79
CA TYR A 245 31.93 13.68 -4.30
C TYR A 245 31.95 14.06 -5.78
N GLY A 246 32.85 14.98 -6.16
CA GLY A 246 32.94 15.48 -7.53
C GLY A 246 31.92 16.55 -7.93
N SER A 247 30.96 16.90 -7.05
CA SER A 247 30.05 18.02 -7.32
C SER A 247 30.59 19.33 -6.72
N PRO A 248 30.73 20.42 -7.51
CA PRO A 248 31.22 21.69 -7.00
C PRO A 248 30.21 22.42 -6.11
N THR A 249 28.92 22.10 -6.22
CA THR A 249 27.84 22.79 -5.51
C THR A 249 27.14 21.85 -4.51
N PRO A 250 26.73 22.38 -3.33
CA PRO A 250 25.87 21.64 -2.44
C PRO A 250 24.53 21.30 -3.10
N GLN A 251 24.01 20.12 -2.80
CA GLN A 251 22.75 19.62 -3.33
C GLN A 251 21.70 19.52 -2.24
N PRO A 252 20.40 19.64 -2.54
CA PRO A 252 19.34 19.28 -1.62
C PRO A 252 19.51 17.83 -1.15
N ASN A 253 19.10 17.57 0.07
CA ASN A 253 19.15 16.23 0.65
C ASN A 253 17.75 15.64 0.77
N ASP A 254 17.43 14.66 -0.06
CA ASP A 254 16.13 13.97 -0.05
C ASP A 254 15.88 13.24 1.28
N ASP A 255 16.93 12.74 1.94
CA ASP A 255 16.82 12.11 3.26
C ASP A 255 16.32 13.10 4.31
N TRP A 256 16.72 14.37 4.21
CA TRP A 256 16.19 15.43 5.08
C TRP A 256 14.70 15.64 4.86
N LEU A 257 14.27 15.73 3.60
CA LEU A 257 12.86 15.90 3.25
C LEU A 257 12.02 14.71 3.74
N THR A 258 12.52 13.49 3.53
CA THR A 258 11.90 12.26 4.04
C THR A 258 11.76 12.30 5.56
N ALA A 259 12.81 12.63 6.30
CA ALA A 259 12.77 12.72 7.77
C ALA A 259 11.75 13.78 8.26
N GLN A 260 11.63 14.93 7.58
CA GLN A 260 10.64 15.94 7.90
C GLN A 260 9.21 15.46 7.62
N SER A 261 8.99 14.77 6.50
CA SER A 261 7.68 14.20 6.14
C SER A 261 7.24 13.13 7.15
N LEU A 262 8.14 12.23 7.54
CA LEU A 262 7.86 11.22 8.57
C LEU A 262 7.53 11.85 9.93
N ASN A 263 8.19 12.97 10.28
CA ASN A 263 7.86 13.69 11.50
C ASN A 263 6.44 14.30 11.46
N VAL A 264 6.01 14.78 10.30
CA VAL A 264 4.63 15.24 10.11
C VAL A 264 3.63 14.08 10.27
N HIS A 265 3.92 12.93 9.67
CA HIS A 265 3.08 11.74 9.81
C HIS A 265 3.02 11.24 11.27
N TYR A 266 4.12 11.33 12.02
CA TYR A 266 4.13 11.05 13.46
C TYR A 266 3.21 11.99 14.23
N LEU A 267 3.29 13.30 13.97
CA LEU A 267 2.43 14.30 14.62
C LEU A 267 0.94 14.05 14.30
N ALA A 268 0.62 13.72 13.05
CA ALA A 268 -0.74 13.37 12.65
C ALA A 268 -1.25 12.13 13.39
N ALA A 269 -0.44 11.06 13.45
CA ALA A 269 -0.78 9.82 14.13
C ALA A 269 -0.95 9.98 15.65
N THR A 270 -0.25 10.93 16.25
CA THR A 270 -0.40 11.29 17.68
C THR A 270 -1.45 12.36 17.94
N ASN A 271 -2.27 12.68 16.91
CA ASN A 271 -3.36 13.65 16.97
C ASN A 271 -2.96 15.11 17.21
N ASP A 272 -1.70 15.46 16.94
CA ASP A 272 -1.25 16.86 16.91
C ASP A 272 -1.44 17.44 15.51
N LEU A 273 -2.67 17.42 15.02
CA LEU A 273 -3.03 17.80 13.65
C LEU A 273 -2.72 19.28 13.32
N PRO A 274 -2.90 20.25 14.23
CA PRO A 274 -2.54 21.65 13.93
C PRO A 274 -1.06 21.82 13.64
N GLN A 275 -0.20 21.17 14.40
CA GLN A 275 1.25 21.24 14.20
C GLN A 275 1.68 20.48 12.96
N ALA A 276 1.07 19.30 12.71
CA ALA A 276 1.29 18.53 11.50
C ALA A 276 0.95 19.35 10.25
N GLU A 277 -0.22 20.00 10.22
CA GLU A 277 -0.64 20.86 9.10
C GLU A 277 0.32 22.01 8.87
N ALA A 278 0.68 22.74 9.91
CA ALA A 278 1.59 23.90 9.79
C ALA A 278 2.97 23.48 9.22
N ARG A 279 3.49 22.31 9.60
CA ARG A 279 4.75 21.79 9.08
C ARG A 279 4.60 21.31 7.64
N MET A 280 3.54 20.54 7.33
CA MET A 280 3.32 20.03 5.98
C MET A 280 3.07 21.17 4.98
N GLN A 281 2.31 22.18 5.36
CA GLN A 281 2.09 23.36 4.53
C GLN A 281 3.42 24.05 4.15
N ARG A 282 4.35 24.19 5.12
CA ARG A 282 5.67 24.74 4.84
C ARG A 282 6.49 23.86 3.92
N LEU A 283 6.50 22.54 4.12
CA LEU A 283 7.21 21.62 3.26
C LEU A 283 6.67 21.65 1.82
N ALA A 284 5.35 21.60 1.65
CA ALA A 284 4.71 21.65 0.34
C ALA A 284 5.00 22.99 -0.39
N ALA A 285 5.07 24.11 0.35
CA ALA A 285 5.40 25.43 -0.20
C ALA A 285 6.86 25.52 -0.65
N THR A 286 7.78 24.82 0.01
CA THR A 286 9.22 24.82 -0.38
C THR A 286 9.51 23.98 -1.63
N ALA A 287 8.64 23.02 -1.96
CA ALA A 287 8.80 22.14 -3.11
C ALA A 287 7.47 22.01 -3.89
N PRO A 288 6.98 23.08 -4.52
CA PRO A 288 5.67 23.08 -5.18
C PRO A 288 5.57 22.12 -6.38
N GLY A 289 6.68 21.74 -6.98
CA GLY A 289 6.75 20.74 -8.05
C GLY A 289 6.83 19.29 -7.56
N ASN A 290 6.90 19.05 -6.27
CA ASN A 290 6.88 17.70 -5.72
C ASN A 290 5.44 17.25 -5.50
N GLN A 291 4.91 16.41 -6.41
CA GLN A 291 3.54 15.94 -6.34
C GLN A 291 3.25 15.15 -5.06
N GLY A 292 4.17 14.30 -4.61
CA GLY A 292 4.01 13.50 -3.41
C GLY A 292 3.72 14.36 -2.17
N LEU A 293 4.45 15.46 -1.99
CA LEU A 293 4.20 16.42 -0.89
C LEU A 293 2.84 17.10 -1.01
N GLN A 294 2.40 17.42 -2.21
CA GLN A 294 1.08 18.02 -2.43
C GLN A 294 -0.04 17.03 -2.08
N ILE A 295 0.14 15.75 -2.42
CA ILE A 295 -0.80 14.68 -2.09
C ILE A 295 -0.82 14.44 -0.57
N ASP A 296 0.34 14.38 0.08
CA ASP A 296 0.45 14.19 1.53
C ASP A 296 -0.18 15.37 2.30
N TYR A 297 -0.01 16.58 1.79
CA TYR A 297 -0.68 17.75 2.35
C TYR A 297 -2.21 17.65 2.21
N ALA A 298 -2.70 17.22 1.05
CA ALA A 298 -4.13 16.99 0.85
C ALA A 298 -4.69 15.89 1.77
N ALA A 299 -3.95 14.79 1.96
CA ALA A 299 -4.33 13.72 2.88
C ALA A 299 -4.47 14.25 4.32
N LEU A 300 -3.53 15.07 4.77
CA LEU A 300 -3.58 15.67 6.10
C LEU A 300 -4.75 16.65 6.25
N LEU A 301 -5.06 17.45 5.23
CA LEU A 301 -6.22 18.31 5.22
C LEU A 301 -7.53 17.50 5.32
N GLN A 302 -7.61 16.36 4.63
CA GLN A 302 -8.73 15.44 4.74
C GLN A 302 -8.87 14.89 6.16
N GLU A 303 -7.78 14.43 6.79
CA GLU A 303 -7.77 13.94 8.18
C GLU A 303 -8.22 15.02 9.18
N ARG A 304 -7.96 16.28 8.87
CA ARG A 304 -8.47 17.41 9.67
C ARG A 304 -9.93 17.75 9.44
N GLY A 305 -10.64 17.02 8.58
CA GLY A 305 -12.02 17.30 8.21
C GLY A 305 -12.16 18.51 7.28
N LEU A 306 -11.16 18.77 6.44
CA LEU A 306 -11.11 19.87 5.48
C LEU A 306 -11.12 19.33 4.03
N PRO A 307 -12.14 18.57 3.60
CA PRO A 307 -12.12 17.87 2.32
C PRO A 307 -12.15 18.82 1.12
N ARG A 308 -12.75 19.99 1.21
CA ARG A 308 -12.75 20.97 0.10
C ARG A 308 -11.36 21.59 -0.09
N ALA A 309 -10.65 21.86 1.01
CA ALA A 309 -9.26 22.30 0.95
C ALA A 309 -8.37 21.21 0.35
N ALA A 310 -8.58 19.95 0.77
CA ALA A 310 -7.89 18.80 0.19
C ALA A 310 -8.15 18.65 -1.32
N GLU A 311 -9.40 18.79 -1.76
CA GLU A 311 -9.76 18.75 -3.19
C GLU A 311 -9.01 19.80 -4.01
N ARG A 312 -8.95 21.04 -3.52
CA ARG A 312 -8.18 22.12 -4.20
C ARG A 312 -6.70 21.78 -4.30
N GLN A 313 -6.12 21.24 -3.25
CA GLN A 313 -4.72 20.84 -3.24
C GLN A 313 -4.45 19.69 -4.23
N LEU A 314 -5.36 18.73 -4.34
CA LEU A 314 -5.26 17.62 -5.31
C LEU A 314 -5.43 18.08 -6.75
N LYS A 315 -6.29 19.07 -7.03
CA LYS A 315 -6.37 19.67 -8.37
C LYS A 315 -5.07 20.35 -8.79
N ALA A 316 -4.38 21.00 -7.85
CA ALA A 316 -3.06 21.54 -8.10
C ALA A 316 -2.03 20.43 -8.34
N ALA A 317 -2.07 19.36 -7.57
CA ALA A 317 -1.18 18.21 -7.74
C ALA A 317 -1.41 17.46 -9.06
N GLU A 318 -2.65 17.39 -9.54
CA GLU A 318 -3.03 16.76 -10.81
C GLU A 318 -2.34 17.42 -12.00
N SER A 319 -2.10 18.72 -11.96
CA SER A 319 -1.38 19.44 -13.01
C SER A 319 0.08 19.00 -13.17
N LEU A 320 0.67 18.39 -12.14
CA LEU A 320 2.06 17.93 -12.16
C LEU A 320 2.18 16.54 -12.84
N GLU A 321 1.31 15.60 -12.46
CA GLU A 321 1.27 14.25 -13.03
C GLU A 321 -0.17 13.70 -12.95
N PRO A 322 -0.98 13.84 -14.02
CA PRO A 322 -2.38 13.43 -14.00
C PRO A 322 -2.61 11.92 -13.84
N ALA A 323 -1.66 11.10 -14.31
CA ALA A 323 -1.79 9.65 -14.33
C ALA A 323 -1.28 8.97 -13.04
N SER A 324 -0.94 9.72 -12.00
CA SER A 324 -0.44 9.18 -10.74
C SER A 324 -1.51 8.36 -10.01
N LEU A 325 -1.20 7.10 -9.73
CA LEU A 325 -2.07 6.20 -8.97
C LEU A 325 -2.32 6.71 -7.53
N GLN A 326 -1.29 7.25 -6.90
CA GLN A 326 -1.39 7.84 -5.56
C GLN A 326 -2.33 9.05 -5.55
N LEU A 327 -2.26 9.90 -6.56
CA LEU A 327 -3.17 11.03 -6.74
C LEU A 327 -4.61 10.56 -6.85
N GLU A 328 -4.90 9.64 -7.75
CA GLU A 328 -6.26 9.16 -7.98
C GLU A 328 -6.85 8.47 -6.75
N ARG A 329 -6.06 7.68 -6.03
CA ARG A 329 -6.50 7.11 -4.75
C ARG A 329 -6.92 8.20 -3.76
N GLN A 330 -6.11 9.23 -3.60
CA GLN A 330 -6.40 10.30 -2.66
C GLN A 330 -7.61 11.14 -3.14
N GLN A 331 -7.75 11.36 -4.44
CA GLN A 331 -8.93 12.00 -5.01
C GLN A 331 -10.20 11.19 -4.75
N ALA A 332 -10.14 9.85 -4.84
CA ALA A 332 -11.27 8.98 -4.55
C ALA A 332 -11.70 9.06 -3.07
N TRP A 333 -10.75 9.08 -2.13
CA TRP A 333 -11.04 9.27 -0.71
C TRP A 333 -11.69 10.63 -0.42
N VAL A 334 -11.18 11.69 -1.01
CA VAL A 334 -11.76 13.03 -0.86
C VAL A 334 -13.14 13.14 -1.52
N ALA A 335 -13.34 12.49 -2.66
CA ALA A 335 -14.65 12.41 -3.31
C ALA A 335 -15.68 11.68 -2.43
N LEU A 336 -15.25 10.62 -1.72
CA LEU A 336 -16.09 9.92 -0.74
C LEU A 336 -16.55 10.86 0.37
N ASP A 337 -15.65 11.64 0.94
CA ASP A 337 -15.96 12.59 2.01
C ASP A 337 -16.83 13.77 1.53
N LEU A 338 -16.66 14.19 0.29
CA LEU A 338 -17.45 15.25 -0.35
C LEU A 338 -18.79 14.77 -0.91
N GLN A 339 -19.11 13.48 -0.77
CA GLN A 339 -20.33 12.89 -1.34
C GLN A 339 -20.41 13.00 -2.87
N GLU A 340 -19.27 13.01 -3.53
CA GLU A 340 -19.11 12.90 -4.98
C GLU A 340 -19.06 11.43 -5.41
N TRP A 341 -20.18 10.73 -5.17
CA TRP A 341 -20.27 9.27 -5.27
C TRP A 341 -19.85 8.71 -6.62
N ARG A 342 -20.30 9.36 -7.70
CA ARG A 342 -19.97 8.91 -9.05
C ARG A 342 -18.49 9.10 -9.38
N GLN A 343 -17.90 10.21 -8.95
CA GLN A 343 -16.46 10.45 -9.13
C GLN A 343 -15.65 9.44 -8.32
N MET A 344 -16.04 9.17 -7.08
CA MET A 344 -15.42 8.16 -6.24
C MET A 344 -15.46 6.79 -6.92
N ASP A 345 -16.61 6.38 -7.45
CA ASP A 345 -16.73 5.09 -8.14
C ASP A 345 -15.83 5.00 -9.38
N LEU A 346 -15.79 6.02 -10.23
CA LEU A 346 -14.97 6.05 -11.43
C LEU A 346 -13.48 5.99 -11.11
N LEU A 347 -13.02 6.77 -10.13
CA LEU A 347 -11.61 6.76 -9.69
C LEU A 347 -11.23 5.43 -9.04
N ALA A 348 -12.08 4.89 -8.18
CA ALA A 348 -11.84 3.61 -7.54
C ALA A 348 -11.78 2.45 -8.56
N ASP A 349 -12.66 2.44 -9.57
CA ASP A 349 -12.63 1.46 -10.65
C ASP A 349 -11.29 1.49 -11.41
N ASP A 350 -10.80 2.67 -11.76
CA ASP A 350 -9.55 2.83 -12.47
C ASP A 350 -8.35 2.38 -11.62
N VAL A 351 -8.30 2.80 -10.36
CA VAL A 351 -7.25 2.42 -9.41
C VAL A 351 -7.21 0.90 -9.20
N VAL A 352 -8.37 0.26 -9.02
CA VAL A 352 -8.48 -1.20 -8.87
C VAL A 352 -8.03 -1.94 -10.13
N ALA A 353 -8.42 -1.44 -11.31
CA ALA A 353 -8.02 -2.04 -12.58
C ALA A 353 -6.50 -2.00 -12.79
N ARG A 354 -5.86 -0.91 -12.39
CA ARG A 354 -4.41 -0.71 -12.54
C ARG A 354 -3.57 -1.41 -11.47
N SER A 355 -4.03 -1.45 -10.22
CA SER A 355 -3.24 -1.97 -9.09
C SER A 355 -4.10 -2.77 -8.08
N PRO A 356 -4.67 -3.92 -8.46
CA PRO A 356 -5.65 -4.63 -7.65
C PRO A 356 -5.05 -5.27 -6.38
N ARG A 357 -3.74 -5.50 -6.31
CA ARG A 357 -3.06 -6.14 -5.18
C ARG A 357 -2.43 -5.16 -4.19
N ASP A 358 -2.39 -3.88 -4.53
CA ASP A 358 -1.89 -2.85 -3.61
C ASP A 358 -2.82 -2.73 -2.39
N LEU A 359 -2.24 -2.72 -1.18
CA LEU A 359 -3.00 -2.71 0.07
C LEU A 359 -3.85 -1.44 0.22
N ASN A 360 -3.34 -0.29 -0.22
CA ASN A 360 -4.09 0.96 -0.15
C ASN A 360 -5.23 0.98 -1.17
N THR A 361 -5.02 0.36 -2.34
CA THR A 361 -6.08 0.13 -3.32
C THR A 361 -7.17 -0.79 -2.77
N GLN A 362 -6.80 -1.87 -2.09
CA GLN A 362 -7.77 -2.78 -1.46
C GLN A 362 -8.59 -2.10 -0.35
N ARG A 363 -7.97 -1.20 0.43
CA ARG A 363 -8.69 -0.38 1.41
C ARG A 363 -9.73 0.52 0.77
N LEU A 364 -9.37 1.21 -0.31
CA LEU A 364 -10.30 2.03 -1.08
C LEU A 364 -11.43 1.20 -1.69
N ALA A 365 -11.10 0.06 -2.31
CA ALA A 365 -12.07 -0.88 -2.85
C ALA A 365 -13.06 -1.37 -1.78
N ARG A 366 -12.57 -1.66 -0.57
CA ARG A 366 -13.43 -2.06 0.56
C ARG A 366 -14.32 -0.92 1.03
N ALA A 367 -13.82 0.30 1.13
CA ALA A 367 -14.63 1.47 1.50
C ALA A 367 -15.75 1.72 0.48
N ARG A 368 -15.44 1.61 -0.82
CA ARG A 368 -16.42 1.68 -1.89
C ARG A 368 -17.47 0.56 -1.81
N GLU A 369 -17.04 -0.68 -1.59
CA GLU A 369 -17.95 -1.81 -1.41
C GLU A 369 -18.92 -1.55 -0.24
N ILE A 370 -18.41 -1.11 0.90
CA ILE A 370 -19.23 -0.77 2.07
C ILE A 370 -20.25 0.32 1.74
N HIS A 371 -19.85 1.35 0.99
CA HIS A 371 -20.76 2.42 0.57
C HIS A 371 -21.95 1.88 -0.23
N HIS A 372 -21.77 0.82 -1.02
CA HIS A 372 -22.80 0.21 -1.85
C HIS A 372 -23.65 -0.87 -1.14
N LEU A 373 -23.39 -1.15 0.14
CA LEU A 373 -24.18 -2.12 0.92
C LEU A 373 -25.42 -1.49 1.54
N SER A 374 -26.37 -2.36 1.92
CA SER A 374 -27.41 -2.01 2.85
C SER A 374 -26.82 -1.75 4.24
N GLU A 375 -27.42 -0.86 5.01
CA GLU A 375 -26.97 -0.52 6.36
C GLU A 375 -28.05 -0.84 7.38
N LEU A 376 -27.67 -1.59 8.40
CA LEU A 376 -28.50 -1.84 9.59
C LEU A 376 -27.95 -1.02 10.74
N ARG A 377 -28.79 -0.16 11.32
CA ARG A 377 -28.50 0.58 12.55
C ARG A 377 -29.33 0.02 13.68
N LEU A 378 -28.68 -0.34 14.77
CA LEU A 378 -29.33 -0.81 16.00
C LEU A 378 -28.81 0.05 17.17
N SER A 379 -29.73 0.65 17.90
CA SER A 379 -29.42 1.39 19.13
C SER A 379 -30.27 0.85 20.27
N VAL A 380 -29.62 0.60 21.41
CA VAL A 380 -30.30 0.13 22.65
C VAL A 380 -29.83 1.03 23.77
N GLY A 381 -30.78 1.55 24.52
CA GLY A 381 -30.53 2.37 25.70
C GLY A 381 -31.30 1.81 26.92
N LYS A 382 -30.61 1.75 28.06
CA LYS A 382 -31.20 1.36 29.34
C LYS A 382 -30.67 2.28 30.44
N GLY A 383 -31.58 2.92 31.18
CA GLY A 383 -31.21 3.69 32.36
C GLY A 383 -30.77 2.79 33.52
N LEU A 384 -29.69 3.20 34.16
CA LEU A 384 -29.11 2.49 35.31
C LEU A 384 -29.53 3.09 36.67
N HIS A 385 -30.11 4.31 36.65
CA HIS A 385 -30.57 5.01 37.86
C HIS A 385 -32.09 5.01 37.94
N SER A 386 -32.58 4.89 39.18
CA SER A 386 -34.01 4.68 39.48
C SER A 386 -34.84 5.96 39.42
N ASP A 387 -34.26 7.16 39.43
CA ASP A 387 -34.98 8.40 39.60
C ASP A 387 -34.69 9.42 38.50
N ASN A 388 -35.04 9.10 37.25
CA ASN A 388 -34.98 10.05 36.15
C ASN A 388 -36.36 10.63 35.86
N PRO A 389 -36.64 11.91 36.15
CA PRO A 389 -37.97 12.50 35.96
C PRO A 389 -38.37 12.60 34.47
N VAL A 390 -37.43 12.51 33.56
CA VAL A 390 -37.66 12.62 32.10
C VAL A 390 -37.87 11.26 31.47
N SER A 391 -36.98 10.29 31.73
CA SER A 391 -37.03 8.94 31.13
C SER A 391 -37.81 7.93 31.97
N GLY A 392 -38.08 8.23 33.28
CA GLY A 392 -38.69 7.32 34.24
C GLY A 392 -37.73 6.33 34.85
N THR A 393 -38.23 5.45 35.68
CA THR A 393 -37.50 4.32 36.25
C THR A 393 -37.57 3.14 35.31
N HIS A 394 -36.53 2.29 35.29
CA HIS A 394 -36.45 1.10 34.43
C HIS A 394 -36.70 1.44 32.96
N ASP A 395 -36.19 2.59 32.53
CA ASP A 395 -36.31 3.01 31.15
C ASP A 395 -35.53 2.08 30.21
N LEU A 396 -36.20 1.75 29.12
CA LEU A 396 -35.65 0.95 28.04
C LEU A 396 -36.03 1.59 26.71
N SER A 397 -35.06 1.75 25.85
CA SER A 397 -35.31 2.20 24.48
C SER A 397 -34.52 1.36 23.49
N PHE A 398 -35.07 1.15 22.31
CA PHE A 398 -34.34 0.63 21.19
C PHE A 398 -34.85 1.22 19.88
N GLU A 399 -33.92 1.32 18.93
CA GLU A 399 -34.20 1.72 17.55
C GLU A 399 -33.53 0.73 16.62
N THR A 400 -34.28 0.29 15.63
CA THR A 400 -33.75 -0.49 14.50
C THR A 400 -34.10 0.25 13.22
N ALA A 401 -33.12 0.56 12.40
CA ALA A 401 -33.31 1.20 11.10
C ALA A 401 -32.51 0.44 10.03
N ILE A 402 -33.13 0.19 8.90
CA ILE A 402 -32.52 -0.44 7.74
C ILE A 402 -32.53 0.57 6.59
N TYR A 403 -31.36 0.82 6.01
CA TYR A 403 -31.18 1.66 4.82
C TYR A 403 -30.88 0.77 3.62
N SER A 404 -31.51 1.08 2.48
CA SER A 404 -31.18 0.41 1.21
C SER A 404 -29.77 0.74 0.75
N PRO A 405 -29.21 -0.05 -0.19
CA PRO A 405 -28.08 0.41 -0.99
C PRO A 405 -28.41 1.77 -1.66
N PRO A 406 -27.37 2.56 -2.03
CA PRO A 406 -27.59 3.80 -2.77
C PRO A 406 -28.36 3.57 -4.08
N LEU A 407 -29.35 4.40 -4.32
CA LEU A 407 -30.16 4.44 -5.54
C LEU A 407 -29.86 5.75 -6.27
N ALA A 408 -29.62 5.70 -7.58
CA ALA A 408 -29.26 6.89 -8.36
C ALA A 408 -28.17 7.75 -7.65
N ASP A 409 -27.13 7.09 -7.16
CA ASP A 409 -25.97 7.62 -6.45
C ASP A 409 -26.28 8.26 -5.08
N SER A 410 -27.27 9.12 -4.98
CA SER A 410 -27.48 10.00 -3.81
C SER A 410 -28.68 9.64 -2.94
N TRP A 411 -29.52 8.71 -3.34
CA TRP A 411 -30.76 8.38 -2.66
C TRP A 411 -30.67 7.05 -1.91
N ARG A 412 -31.29 6.98 -0.73
CA ARG A 412 -31.56 5.72 -0.04
C ARG A 412 -33.00 5.67 0.48
N LEU A 413 -33.60 4.50 0.44
CA LEU A 413 -34.84 4.23 1.17
C LEU A 413 -34.47 3.69 2.56
N PHE A 414 -35.24 4.04 3.55
CA PHE A 414 -35.08 3.49 4.89
C PHE A 414 -36.39 3.19 5.55
N GLY A 415 -36.33 2.32 6.57
CA GLY A 415 -37.46 2.00 7.43
C GLY A 415 -37.00 1.36 8.71
N GLY A 416 -37.87 1.35 9.70
CA GLY A 416 -37.49 0.79 10.96
C GLY A 416 -38.55 0.92 12.04
N HIS A 417 -38.12 0.66 13.25
CA HIS A 417 -38.93 0.62 14.44
C HIS A 417 -38.23 1.29 15.62
N ARG A 418 -38.92 2.14 16.34
CA ARG A 418 -38.49 2.74 17.61
C ARG A 418 -39.39 2.31 18.73
N PHE A 419 -38.83 1.98 19.88
CA PHE A 419 -39.51 1.64 21.09
C PHE A 419 -38.90 2.37 22.27
N ALA A 420 -39.69 2.90 23.15
CA ALA A 420 -39.26 3.42 24.43
C ALA A 420 -40.31 3.19 25.49
N GLU A 421 -39.87 2.82 26.68
CA GLU A 421 -40.74 2.68 27.85
C GLU A 421 -40.05 3.16 29.12
N GLY A 422 -40.83 3.56 30.09
CA GLY A 422 -40.37 3.95 31.41
C GLY A 422 -41.52 3.93 32.43
N ASN A 423 -41.18 3.82 33.70
CA ASN A 423 -42.13 3.88 34.81
C ASN A 423 -42.07 5.26 35.48
N PHE A 424 -43.20 5.89 35.65
CA PHE A 424 -43.37 7.18 36.31
C PHE A 424 -44.29 7.05 37.51
N GLU A 425 -44.43 8.07 38.33
CA GLU A 425 -45.38 8.09 39.45
C GLU A 425 -46.81 7.88 38.97
N GLU A 426 -47.12 8.42 37.79
CA GLU A 426 -48.46 8.29 37.16
C GLU A 426 -48.70 6.93 36.49
N GLY A 427 -47.71 6.04 36.50
CA GLY A 427 -47.74 4.72 35.90
C GLY A 427 -46.82 4.55 34.69
N LYS A 428 -46.90 3.41 34.00
CA LYS A 428 -46.05 3.06 32.88
C LYS A 428 -46.39 3.91 31.65
N GLY A 429 -45.35 4.52 31.03
CA GLY A 429 -45.43 5.17 29.73
C GLY A 429 -44.66 4.35 28.68
N SER A 430 -45.21 4.24 27.47
CA SER A 430 -44.52 3.58 26.36
C SER A 430 -44.83 4.29 25.05
N ARG A 431 -43.87 4.27 24.15
CA ARG A 431 -43.99 4.74 22.78
C ARG A 431 -43.49 3.67 21.82
N ARG A 432 -44.28 3.36 20.82
CA ARG A 432 -43.93 2.47 19.72
C ARG A 432 -44.08 3.24 18.43
N GLN A 433 -43.09 3.18 17.54
CA GLN A 433 -43.10 3.92 16.29
C GLN A 433 -42.58 3.04 15.16
N LEU A 434 -43.39 2.90 14.13
CA LEU A 434 -42.95 2.37 12.85
C LEU A 434 -42.69 3.57 11.90
N PHE A 435 -41.62 3.52 11.20
CA PHE A 435 -41.24 4.61 10.27
C PHE A 435 -40.68 4.08 8.96
N ALA A 436 -40.83 4.87 7.92
CA ALA A 436 -40.20 4.69 6.63
C ALA A 436 -39.95 6.05 5.99
N GLY A 437 -38.94 6.13 5.14
CA GLY A 437 -38.58 7.39 4.52
C GLY A 437 -37.55 7.28 3.41
N ILE A 438 -37.14 8.43 2.97
CA ILE A 438 -36.12 8.61 1.95
C ILE A 438 -35.02 9.53 2.47
N GLU A 439 -33.79 9.20 2.12
CA GLU A 439 -32.61 10.01 2.39
C GLU A 439 -32.01 10.47 1.08
N TRP A 440 -31.56 11.73 1.03
CA TRP A 440 -30.88 12.34 -0.10
C TRP A 440 -29.55 12.92 0.33
N ARG A 441 -28.44 12.46 -0.28
CA ARG A 441 -27.06 12.80 0.12
C ARG A 441 -26.20 13.18 -1.09
N PRO A 442 -26.48 14.26 -1.79
CA PRO A 442 -25.58 14.79 -2.82
C PRO A 442 -24.43 15.58 -2.16
N ARG A 443 -23.50 16.04 -2.97
CA ARG A 443 -22.47 16.98 -2.51
C ARG A 443 -23.11 18.20 -1.83
N ASP A 444 -22.52 18.60 -0.72
CA ASP A 444 -22.88 19.79 0.09
C ASP A 444 -24.24 19.72 0.78
N TYR A 445 -25.07 18.71 0.53
CA TYR A 445 -26.40 18.62 1.11
C TYR A 445 -26.66 17.25 1.72
N TRP A 446 -27.49 17.24 2.74
CA TRP A 446 -28.14 16.06 3.27
C TRP A 446 -29.59 16.38 3.58
N GLY A 447 -30.48 15.49 3.27
CA GLY A 447 -31.89 15.61 3.59
C GLY A 447 -32.52 14.27 3.87
N GLU A 448 -33.55 14.28 4.73
CA GLU A 448 -34.26 13.08 5.11
C GLU A 448 -35.75 13.42 5.32
N LEU A 449 -36.63 12.71 4.65
CA LEU A 449 -38.08 12.77 4.87
C LEU A 449 -38.53 11.42 5.42
N GLU A 450 -39.10 11.44 6.62
CA GLU A 450 -39.61 10.27 7.31
C GLU A 450 -41.11 10.42 7.58
N LEU A 451 -41.86 9.37 7.29
CA LEU A 451 -43.25 9.20 7.67
C LEU A 451 -43.33 8.10 8.73
N SER A 452 -44.14 8.31 9.75
CA SER A 452 -44.23 7.35 10.84
C SER A 452 -45.64 7.18 11.35
N SER A 453 -45.85 6.03 12.00
CA SER A 453 -47.04 5.76 12.83
C SER A 453 -46.57 5.60 14.27
N VAL A 454 -46.97 6.53 15.11
CA VAL A 454 -46.58 6.58 16.53
C VAL A 454 -47.74 6.12 17.40
N ASN A 455 -47.51 5.07 18.16
CA ASN A 455 -48.46 4.56 19.15
C ASN A 455 -48.03 4.97 20.56
N PHE A 456 -48.92 5.66 21.25
CA PHE A 456 -48.84 5.93 22.67
C PHE A 456 -50.27 5.93 23.25
N HIS A 457 -50.48 5.39 24.43
CA HIS A 457 -51.78 5.19 25.05
C HIS A 457 -52.79 4.40 24.19
N GLY A 458 -52.32 3.50 23.31
CA GLY A 458 -53.22 2.71 22.47
C GLY A 458 -53.75 3.44 21.23
N GLU A 459 -53.42 4.69 21.04
CA GLU A 459 -53.78 5.47 19.84
C GLU A 459 -52.60 5.57 18.87
N ASN A 460 -52.89 5.38 17.58
CA ASN A 460 -51.92 5.59 16.51
C ASN A 460 -52.08 6.99 15.92
N LYS A 461 -51.01 7.77 15.92
CA LYS A 461 -50.97 9.08 15.30
C LYS A 461 -49.92 9.12 14.20
N PRO A 462 -50.25 9.78 13.04
CA PRO A 462 -49.27 9.95 11.98
C PRO A 462 -48.22 11.01 12.35
N GLY A 463 -46.92 10.64 12.21
CA GLY A 463 -45.80 11.51 12.40
C GLY A 463 -45.11 11.83 11.06
N VAL A 464 -44.51 12.99 10.98
CA VAL A 464 -43.68 13.43 9.85
C VAL A 464 -42.45 14.11 10.38
N ARG A 465 -41.30 13.77 9.83
CA ARG A 465 -40.02 14.42 10.13
C ARG A 465 -39.35 14.83 8.83
N LEU A 466 -38.94 16.06 8.75
CA LEU A 466 -38.12 16.60 7.67
C LEU A 466 -36.83 17.14 8.30
N SER A 467 -35.69 16.57 7.93
CA SER A 467 -34.36 17.00 8.38
C SER A 467 -33.55 17.40 7.17
N ALA A 468 -32.79 18.46 7.27
CA ALA A 468 -31.89 18.91 6.22
C ALA A 468 -30.64 19.56 6.80
N ALA A 469 -29.53 19.43 6.08
CA ALA A 469 -28.28 20.11 6.37
C ALA A 469 -27.60 20.55 5.08
N HIS A 470 -26.87 21.66 5.19
CA HIS A 470 -26.07 22.22 4.10
C HIS A 470 -24.67 22.54 4.61
N ASP A 471 -23.65 21.98 3.94
CA ASP A 471 -22.26 22.26 4.18
C ASP A 471 -21.86 23.53 3.43
N VAL A 472 -21.85 24.66 4.12
CA VAL A 472 -21.45 25.96 3.55
C VAL A 472 -19.96 26.00 3.24
N SER A 473 -19.16 25.36 4.08
CA SER A 473 -17.70 25.22 3.93
C SER A 473 -17.21 24.02 4.72
N ASP A 474 -15.91 23.74 4.69
CA ASP A 474 -15.31 22.71 5.53
C ASP A 474 -15.51 22.95 7.05
N ARG A 475 -15.84 24.15 7.45
CA ARG A 475 -15.93 24.57 8.88
C ARG A 475 -17.33 24.93 9.31
N TRP A 476 -18.27 25.12 8.39
CA TRP A 476 -19.61 25.56 8.69
C TRP A 476 -20.65 24.66 8.03
N GLN A 477 -21.53 24.13 8.83
CA GLN A 477 -22.72 23.41 8.41
C GLN A 477 -23.95 24.09 9.02
N LEU A 478 -24.99 24.29 8.23
CA LEU A 478 -26.29 24.76 8.67
C LEU A 478 -27.28 23.60 8.53
N GLY A 479 -28.04 23.35 9.57
CA GLY A 479 -29.04 22.28 9.55
C GLY A 479 -30.27 22.64 10.34
N GLY A 480 -31.35 21.94 10.06
CA GLY A 480 -32.62 22.09 10.77
C GLY A 480 -33.51 20.87 10.64
N GLU A 481 -34.43 20.77 11.56
CA GLU A 481 -35.39 19.69 11.62
C GLU A 481 -36.80 20.23 11.95
N LEU A 482 -37.80 19.72 11.24
CA LEU A 482 -39.18 19.94 11.53
C LEU A 482 -39.87 18.61 11.78
N GLU A 483 -40.54 18.50 12.89
CA GLU A 483 -41.14 17.23 13.34
C GLU A 483 -42.57 17.44 13.82
N ARG A 484 -43.46 16.63 13.31
CA ARG A 484 -44.80 16.46 13.90
C ARG A 484 -44.77 15.21 14.75
N ILE A 485 -45.09 15.31 16.03
CA ILE A 485 -44.90 14.31 17.08
C ILE A 485 -43.42 14.06 17.32
N SER A 486 -42.78 14.98 18.00
CA SER A 486 -41.35 15.01 18.22
C SER A 486 -40.86 13.78 19.01
N GLN A 487 -39.76 13.23 18.53
CA GLN A 487 -39.03 12.18 19.27
C GLN A 487 -38.40 12.74 20.56
N GLN A 488 -38.21 14.03 20.64
CA GLN A 488 -37.66 14.70 21.84
C GLN A 488 -38.73 14.92 22.92
N THR A 489 -40.01 14.70 22.61
CA THR A 489 -41.07 14.79 23.65
C THR A 489 -40.87 13.71 24.70
N PRO A 490 -40.69 14.07 25.99
CA PRO A 490 -40.47 13.10 27.04
C PRO A 490 -41.61 12.11 27.16
N LEU A 491 -41.31 10.84 27.47
CA LEU A 491 -42.29 9.80 27.64
C LEU A 491 -43.36 10.17 28.68
N ARG A 492 -42.97 10.86 29.76
CA ARG A 492 -43.89 11.34 30.79
C ARG A 492 -44.90 12.34 30.24
N ALA A 493 -44.44 13.25 29.37
CA ALA A 493 -45.33 14.21 28.71
C ALA A 493 -46.32 13.53 27.78
N LEU A 494 -45.83 12.57 26.96
CA LEU A 494 -46.67 11.74 26.10
C LEU A 494 -47.72 10.94 26.89
N ARG A 495 -47.31 10.38 28.04
CA ARG A 495 -48.21 9.69 28.93
C ARG A 495 -49.35 10.60 29.43
N ASN A 496 -49.03 11.84 29.71
CA ASN A 496 -49.99 12.83 30.21
C ASN A 496 -50.75 13.59 29.12
N GLY A 497 -50.69 13.11 27.85
CA GLY A 497 -51.45 13.63 26.73
C GLY A 497 -50.87 14.85 26.04
N VAL A 498 -49.58 15.18 26.27
CA VAL A 498 -48.86 16.22 25.56
C VAL A 498 -48.09 15.59 24.39
N SER A 499 -48.33 16.03 23.17
CA SER A 499 -47.66 15.50 21.96
C SER A 499 -47.02 16.61 21.14
#